data_222728042b4531e7697f085b1f79f575
#
_entry.id   222728042b4531e7697f085b1f79f575
#
_cell.length_a   1.000
_cell.length_b   1.000
_cell.length_c   1.000
_cell.angle_alpha   90.00
_cell.angle_beta   90.00
_cell.angle_gamma   90.00
#
_symmetry.space_group_name_H-M   'P 1'
#
loop_
_entity.id
_entity.type
_entity.pdbx_description
1 polymer ?
#
loop_
_entity_poly.entity_id
_entity_poly.type
_entity_poly.pdbx_seq_one_letter_code
_entity_poly.pdbx_strand_id
1 'polypeptide(L)'
;YGWVSENEWNKTVYQKWADMLRRCYDEEFHKTDQGKHYIGCTVCDRWLVLSNFIEDVQLIDGYDEEKFLNGELELDKDKKNNTDDKSYVMKYCTWLPKPENISLANKDKPLSKEHKRKLSEAKQGENNPMYGKFGSKCSNSKKVAQCDKRTNELIKIWNSLSDVTRELGIAQSSISQCCKGKRKSADTGLCV
;
A
#
# COMPACT_ATOMS: atom_id res chain seq x y z
N TYR A 1 -38.52 -0.28 -2.30
CA TYR A 1 -37.60 0.83 -2.60
C TYR A 1 -38.45 2.06 -2.90
N GLY A 2 -38.21 3.19 -2.18
CA GLY A 2 -38.98 4.41 -2.39
C GLY A 2 -38.54 5.18 -3.64
N TRP A 3 -39.41 6.00 -4.17
CA TRP A 3 -39.20 6.76 -5.43
C TRP A 3 -37.92 7.66 -5.37
N VAL A 4 -37.50 8.07 -4.21
CA VAL A 4 -36.28 8.87 -3.99
C VAL A 4 -35.01 8.05 -4.23
N SER A 5 -34.99 6.80 -3.80
CA SER A 5 -33.81 5.91 -4.00
C SER A 5 -33.62 5.51 -5.47
N GLU A 6 -34.72 5.32 -6.21
CA GLU A 6 -34.69 5.03 -7.65
C GLU A 6 -34.12 6.21 -8.46
N ASN A 7 -34.49 7.44 -8.11
CA ASN A 7 -33.96 8.64 -8.76
C ASN A 7 -32.46 8.86 -8.46
N GLU A 8 -32.03 8.60 -7.24
CA GLU A 8 -30.63 8.70 -6.87
C GLU A 8 -29.80 7.62 -7.55
N TRP A 9 -30.32 6.38 -7.60
CA TRP A 9 -29.67 5.29 -8.31
C TRP A 9 -29.51 5.60 -9.79
N ASN A 10 -30.58 6.00 -10.48
CA ASN A 10 -30.54 6.38 -11.89
C ASN A 10 -29.57 7.51 -12.17
N LYS A 11 -29.49 8.52 -11.31
CA LYS A 11 -28.54 9.61 -11.41
C LYS A 11 -27.10 9.13 -11.28
N THR A 12 -26.83 8.24 -10.35
CA THR A 12 -25.49 7.67 -10.15
C THR A 12 -25.07 6.82 -11.33
N VAL A 13 -25.97 5.97 -11.85
CA VAL A 13 -25.69 5.16 -13.04
C VAL A 13 -25.39 6.04 -14.25
N TYR A 14 -26.21 7.06 -14.49
CA TYR A 14 -25.98 8.02 -15.57
C TYR A 14 -24.62 8.69 -15.45
N GLN A 15 -24.23 9.12 -14.25
CA GLN A 15 -22.94 9.76 -14.03
C GLN A 15 -21.78 8.80 -14.34
N LYS A 16 -21.86 7.54 -13.89
CA LYS A 16 -20.83 6.53 -14.18
C LYS A 16 -20.73 6.21 -15.67
N TRP A 17 -21.86 6.11 -16.35
CA TRP A 17 -21.93 5.91 -17.80
C TRP A 17 -21.34 7.09 -18.56
N ALA A 18 -21.74 8.31 -18.24
CA ALA A 18 -21.23 9.53 -18.87
C ALA A 18 -19.72 9.69 -18.65
N ASP A 19 -19.23 9.40 -17.44
CA ASP A 19 -17.79 9.44 -17.12
C ASP A 19 -17.01 8.39 -17.92
N MET A 20 -17.55 7.19 -18.13
CA MET A 20 -16.96 6.14 -18.96
C MET A 20 -16.82 6.62 -20.42
N LEU A 21 -17.89 7.17 -21.00
CA LEU A 21 -17.87 7.71 -22.36
C LEU A 21 -16.90 8.89 -22.48
N ARG A 22 -16.91 9.81 -21.53
CA ARG A 22 -15.98 10.94 -21.50
C ARG A 22 -14.52 10.48 -21.49
N ARG A 23 -14.20 9.47 -20.70
CA ARG A 23 -12.85 8.90 -20.66
C ARG A 23 -12.41 8.33 -22.00
N CYS A 24 -13.33 7.74 -22.77
CA CYS A 24 -13.00 7.11 -24.05
C CYS A 24 -13.02 8.07 -25.25
N TYR A 25 -13.89 9.08 -25.24
CA TYR A 25 -14.21 9.82 -26.46
C TYR A 25 -14.09 11.35 -26.37
N ASP A 26 -13.83 11.91 -25.18
CA ASP A 26 -13.68 13.37 -25.02
C ASP A 26 -12.23 13.79 -25.32
N GLU A 27 -12.02 14.41 -26.48
CA GLU A 27 -10.71 14.88 -26.93
C GLU A 27 -10.11 15.97 -26.00
N GLU A 28 -10.95 16.84 -25.42
CA GLU A 28 -10.47 17.85 -24.47
C GLU A 28 -10.00 17.21 -23.17
N PHE A 29 -10.72 16.19 -22.69
CA PHE A 29 -10.26 15.40 -21.57
C PHE A 29 -8.92 14.71 -21.85
N HIS A 30 -8.72 14.17 -23.05
CA HIS A 30 -7.47 13.51 -23.45
C HIS A 30 -6.24 14.44 -23.45
N LYS A 31 -6.42 15.75 -23.51
CA LYS A 31 -5.31 16.73 -23.38
C LYS A 31 -4.82 16.89 -21.95
N THR A 32 -5.59 16.44 -20.97
CA THR A 32 -5.22 16.51 -19.55
C THR A 32 -4.25 15.39 -19.15
N ASP A 33 -3.50 15.60 -18.06
CA ASP A 33 -2.62 14.55 -17.52
C ASP A 33 -3.35 13.27 -17.11
N GLN A 34 -4.61 13.37 -16.71
CA GLN A 34 -5.44 12.22 -16.38
C GLN A 34 -5.99 11.55 -17.63
N GLY A 35 -6.48 12.33 -18.59
CA GLY A 35 -7.16 11.85 -19.78
C GLY A 35 -6.24 11.13 -20.77
N LYS A 36 -4.99 11.53 -20.88
CA LYS A 36 -4.02 10.91 -21.81
C LYS A 36 -3.86 9.40 -21.62
N HIS A 37 -4.14 8.86 -20.43
CA HIS A 37 -4.08 7.42 -20.15
C HIS A 37 -5.23 6.65 -20.78
N TYR A 38 -6.31 7.34 -21.15
CA TYR A 38 -7.50 6.74 -21.78
C TYR A 38 -7.49 6.82 -23.30
N ILE A 39 -6.47 7.41 -23.92
CA ILE A 39 -6.31 7.43 -25.38
C ILE A 39 -6.30 6.00 -25.90
N GLY A 40 -7.19 5.72 -26.87
CA GLY A 40 -7.40 4.39 -27.44
C GLY A 40 -8.26 3.44 -26.60
N CYS A 41 -8.85 3.91 -25.50
CA CYS A 41 -9.90 3.18 -24.82
C CYS A 41 -11.21 3.26 -25.62
N THR A 42 -11.98 2.19 -25.58
CA THR A 42 -13.28 2.09 -26.25
C THR A 42 -14.34 1.55 -25.29
N VAL A 43 -15.60 1.71 -25.67
CA VAL A 43 -16.74 1.12 -24.96
C VAL A 43 -17.40 0.13 -25.92
N CYS A 44 -17.81 -1.04 -25.44
CA CYS A 44 -18.53 -2.02 -26.27
C CYS A 44 -19.85 -1.44 -26.79
N ASP A 45 -20.29 -1.87 -27.98
CA ASP A 45 -21.50 -1.36 -28.65
C ASP A 45 -22.73 -1.39 -27.74
N ARG A 46 -22.86 -2.44 -26.92
CA ARG A 46 -23.98 -2.59 -25.98
C ARG A 46 -24.06 -1.42 -25.00
N TRP A 47 -22.93 -0.97 -24.47
CA TRP A 47 -22.88 0.09 -23.45
C TRP A 47 -22.79 1.51 -24.01
N LEU A 48 -22.78 1.67 -25.34
CA LEU A 48 -23.04 2.96 -25.97
C LEU A 48 -24.48 3.41 -25.76
N VAL A 49 -25.37 2.48 -25.44
CA VAL A 49 -26.78 2.75 -25.13
C VAL A 49 -27.00 2.68 -23.62
N LEU A 50 -27.44 3.78 -23.02
CA LEU A 50 -27.60 3.90 -21.56
C LEU A 50 -28.53 2.83 -20.97
N SER A 51 -29.66 2.50 -21.62
CA SER A 51 -30.59 1.48 -21.12
C SER A 51 -29.92 0.12 -20.94
N ASN A 52 -29.04 -0.27 -21.86
CA ASN A 52 -28.30 -1.52 -21.77
C ASN A 52 -27.27 -1.49 -20.63
N PHE A 53 -26.63 -0.35 -20.39
CA PHE A 53 -25.73 -0.20 -19.26
C PHE A 53 -26.49 -0.27 -17.92
N ILE A 54 -27.70 0.32 -17.87
CA ILE A 54 -28.60 0.21 -16.71
C ILE A 54 -28.94 -1.25 -16.38
N GLU A 55 -29.23 -2.07 -17.39
CA GLU A 55 -29.50 -3.51 -17.22
C GLU A 55 -28.29 -4.27 -16.65
N ASP A 56 -27.09 -3.89 -17.07
CA ASP A 56 -25.87 -4.63 -16.78
C ASP A 56 -25.15 -4.17 -15.51
N VAL A 57 -25.34 -2.92 -15.05
CA VAL A 57 -24.56 -2.27 -14.00
C VAL A 57 -24.49 -3.08 -12.69
N GLN A 58 -25.61 -3.69 -12.29
CA GLN A 58 -25.69 -4.51 -11.08
C GLN A 58 -25.12 -5.92 -11.26
N LEU A 59 -24.97 -6.37 -12.50
CA LEU A 59 -24.44 -7.69 -12.85
C LEU A 59 -22.90 -7.68 -12.96
N ILE A 60 -22.30 -6.49 -13.01
CA ILE A 60 -20.85 -6.33 -13.04
C ILE A 60 -20.29 -6.73 -11.65
N ASP A 61 -19.27 -7.58 -11.67
CA ASP A 61 -18.63 -8.08 -10.47
C ASP A 61 -18.18 -6.97 -9.50
N GLY A 62 -18.32 -7.20 -8.20
CA GLY A 62 -17.97 -6.23 -7.16
C GLY A 62 -19.03 -5.15 -6.91
N TYR A 63 -20.23 -5.26 -7.52
CA TYR A 63 -21.33 -4.34 -7.25
C TYR A 63 -21.81 -4.46 -5.78
N ASP A 64 -21.96 -3.32 -5.14
CA ASP A 64 -22.52 -3.15 -3.80
C ASP A 64 -23.36 -1.86 -3.86
N GLU A 65 -24.67 -1.98 -3.68
CA GLU A 65 -25.60 -0.87 -3.91
C GLU A 65 -25.33 0.31 -2.98
N GLU A 66 -25.06 0.06 -1.70
CA GLU A 66 -24.79 1.12 -0.73
C GLU A 66 -23.51 1.89 -1.11
N LYS A 67 -22.42 1.19 -1.38
CA LYS A 67 -21.16 1.80 -1.80
C LYS A 67 -21.27 2.50 -3.16
N PHE A 68 -22.08 1.93 -4.07
CA PHE A 68 -22.33 2.53 -5.37
C PHE A 68 -23.05 3.86 -5.24
N LEU A 69 -24.11 3.92 -4.45
CA LEU A 69 -24.88 5.14 -4.19
C LEU A 69 -24.06 6.20 -3.45
N ASN A 70 -23.24 5.78 -2.49
CA ASN A 70 -22.31 6.66 -1.80
C ASN A 70 -21.15 7.15 -2.66
N GLY A 71 -21.07 6.69 -3.92
CA GLY A 71 -20.00 7.04 -4.84
C GLY A 71 -18.63 6.50 -4.47
N GLU A 72 -18.57 5.44 -3.66
CA GLU A 72 -17.33 4.80 -3.21
C GLU A 72 -16.74 3.84 -4.25
N LEU A 73 -17.55 3.39 -5.23
CA LEU A 73 -17.13 2.48 -6.28
C LEU A 73 -16.71 3.21 -7.55
N GLU A 74 -15.68 2.67 -8.19
CA GLU A 74 -15.25 3.05 -9.54
C GLU A 74 -15.29 1.83 -10.47
N LEU A 75 -15.69 2.06 -11.72
CA LEU A 75 -15.66 1.03 -12.76
C LEU A 75 -14.22 0.89 -13.27
N ASP A 76 -13.61 -0.24 -13.00
CA ASP A 76 -12.29 -0.61 -13.47
C ASP A 76 -12.40 -1.64 -14.61
N LYS A 77 -11.60 -1.47 -15.67
CA LYS A 77 -11.55 -2.36 -16.84
C LYS A 77 -10.26 -3.17 -16.95
N ASP A 78 -9.29 -2.87 -16.08
CA ASP A 78 -7.92 -3.36 -16.22
C ASP A 78 -7.62 -4.52 -15.25
N LYS A 79 -8.25 -4.59 -14.08
CA LYS A 79 -7.98 -5.61 -13.05
C LYS A 79 -8.19 -7.05 -13.53
N LYS A 80 -9.23 -7.29 -14.33
CA LYS A 80 -9.56 -8.61 -14.88
C LYS A 80 -8.98 -8.83 -16.28
N ASN A 81 -8.44 -7.79 -16.89
CA ASN A 81 -7.98 -7.83 -18.25
C ASN A 81 -6.51 -8.20 -18.32
N ASN A 82 -6.23 -9.38 -18.86
CA ASN A 82 -4.86 -9.87 -19.09
C ASN A 82 -4.42 -9.67 -20.56
N THR A 83 -5.09 -8.80 -21.31
CA THR A 83 -4.81 -8.51 -22.72
C THR A 83 -4.52 -7.02 -22.91
N ASP A 84 -4.04 -6.64 -24.08
CA ASP A 84 -3.84 -5.24 -24.49
C ASP A 84 -5.15 -4.54 -24.89
N ASP A 85 -6.28 -5.23 -24.80
CA ASP A 85 -7.60 -4.67 -25.11
C ASP A 85 -8.00 -3.62 -24.05
N LYS A 86 -8.18 -2.39 -24.46
CA LYS A 86 -8.56 -1.27 -23.59
C LYS A 86 -10.06 -1.00 -23.56
N SER A 87 -10.88 -1.99 -23.90
CA SER A 87 -12.33 -1.83 -24.03
C SER A 87 -13.03 -1.95 -22.66
N TYR A 88 -13.99 -1.06 -22.43
CA TYR A 88 -14.99 -1.26 -21.38
C TYR A 88 -16.02 -2.29 -21.88
N VAL A 89 -15.92 -3.49 -21.34
CA VAL A 89 -16.83 -4.60 -21.65
C VAL A 89 -17.07 -5.41 -20.37
N MET A 90 -18.26 -5.96 -20.21
CA MET A 90 -18.70 -6.62 -18.97
C MET A 90 -17.71 -7.67 -18.44
N LYS A 91 -17.11 -8.47 -19.32
CA LYS A 91 -16.16 -9.53 -18.93
C LYS A 91 -14.86 -9.04 -18.28
N TYR A 92 -14.44 -7.82 -18.61
CA TYR A 92 -13.21 -7.22 -18.05
C TYR A 92 -13.49 -6.26 -16.91
N CYS A 93 -14.68 -5.65 -16.88
CA CYS A 93 -15.05 -4.65 -15.90
C CYS A 93 -15.33 -5.26 -14.52
N THR A 94 -14.98 -4.50 -13.49
CA THR A 94 -15.33 -4.80 -12.10
C THR A 94 -15.52 -3.48 -11.34
N TRP A 95 -16.42 -3.49 -10.38
CA TRP A 95 -16.55 -2.38 -9.43
C TRP A 95 -15.49 -2.51 -8.35
N LEU A 96 -14.71 -1.47 -8.15
CA LEU A 96 -13.68 -1.41 -7.11
C LEU A 96 -13.90 -0.23 -6.18
N PRO A 97 -13.62 -0.40 -4.87
CA PRO A 97 -13.47 0.74 -3.98
C PRO A 97 -12.41 1.71 -4.49
N LYS A 98 -12.68 3.02 -4.45
CA LYS A 98 -11.74 4.05 -4.92
C LYS A 98 -10.31 3.89 -4.41
N PRO A 99 -10.06 3.61 -3.10
CA PRO A 99 -8.70 3.42 -2.60
C PRO A 99 -7.99 2.23 -3.23
N GLU A 100 -8.72 1.13 -3.49
CA GLU A 100 -8.18 -0.05 -4.14
C GLU A 100 -7.82 0.22 -5.59
N ASN A 101 -8.70 0.87 -6.33
CA ASN A 101 -8.47 1.26 -7.72
C ASN A 101 -7.24 2.17 -7.86
N ILE A 102 -7.10 3.18 -6.99
CA ILE A 102 -5.92 4.05 -6.94
C ILE A 102 -4.66 3.24 -6.61
N SER A 103 -4.73 2.31 -5.67
CA SER A 103 -3.60 1.46 -5.27
C SER A 103 -3.12 0.60 -6.44
N LEU A 104 -4.05 -0.04 -7.17
CA LEU A 104 -3.75 -0.85 -8.35
C LEU A 104 -3.11 -0.01 -9.47
N ALA A 105 -3.68 1.17 -9.75
CA ALA A 105 -3.15 2.08 -10.76
C ALA A 105 -1.73 2.59 -10.45
N ASN A 106 -1.29 2.55 -9.20
CA ASN A 106 0.03 3.03 -8.75
C ASN A 106 1.01 1.90 -8.39
N LYS A 107 0.56 0.65 -8.38
CA LYS A 107 1.33 -0.51 -7.88
C LYS A 107 2.73 -0.62 -8.47
N ASP A 108 2.86 -0.39 -9.78
CA ASP A 108 4.13 -0.55 -10.51
C ASP A 108 4.76 0.79 -10.93
N LYS A 109 4.20 1.92 -10.46
CA LYS A 109 4.75 3.24 -10.80
C LYS A 109 5.89 3.59 -9.85
N PRO A 110 7.11 3.81 -10.36
CA PRO A 110 8.20 4.27 -9.51
C PRO A 110 7.90 5.69 -9.00
N LEU A 111 8.12 5.91 -7.70
CA LEU A 111 8.02 7.23 -7.11
C LEU A 111 8.97 8.20 -7.84
N SER A 112 8.50 9.40 -8.13
CA SER A 112 9.33 10.44 -8.72
C SER A 112 10.53 10.77 -7.82
N LYS A 113 11.62 11.26 -8.41
CA LYS A 113 12.82 11.66 -7.66
C LYS A 113 12.48 12.71 -6.59
N GLU A 114 11.62 13.67 -6.94
CA GLU A 114 11.15 14.71 -6.02
C GLU A 114 10.35 14.14 -4.85
N HIS A 115 9.45 13.19 -5.11
CA HIS A 115 8.69 12.52 -4.04
C HIS A 115 9.60 11.71 -3.11
N LYS A 116 10.57 10.97 -3.68
CA LYS A 116 11.60 10.26 -2.88
C LYS A 116 12.41 11.22 -2.02
N ARG A 117 12.80 12.39 -2.56
CA ARG A 117 13.51 13.42 -1.81
C ARG A 117 12.68 13.92 -0.64
N LYS A 118 11.42 14.32 -0.88
CA LYS A 118 10.50 14.79 0.18
C LYS A 118 10.28 13.75 1.28
N LEU A 119 10.09 12.48 0.91
CA LEU A 119 9.96 11.38 1.87
C LEU A 119 11.25 11.19 2.71
N SER A 120 12.41 11.33 2.07
CA SER A 120 13.70 11.24 2.78
C SER A 120 13.86 12.39 3.76
N GLU A 121 13.61 13.63 3.33
CA GLU A 121 13.70 14.83 4.18
C GLU A 121 12.74 14.78 5.36
N ALA A 122 11.49 14.34 5.14
CA ALA A 122 10.49 14.19 6.19
C ALA A 122 10.88 13.16 7.28
N LYS A 123 11.83 12.26 6.99
CA LYS A 123 12.30 11.22 7.90
C LYS A 123 13.74 11.46 8.40
N GLN A 124 14.33 12.62 8.12
CA GLN A 124 15.68 12.97 8.58
C GLN A 124 15.65 13.76 9.88
N GLY A 125 16.76 13.64 10.65
CA GLY A 125 16.95 14.40 11.87
C GLY A 125 15.82 14.19 12.87
N GLU A 126 15.40 15.28 13.51
CA GLU A 126 14.37 15.28 14.57
C GLU A 126 12.96 14.85 14.07
N ASN A 127 12.71 14.95 12.79
CA ASN A 127 11.45 14.46 12.18
C ASN A 127 11.37 12.92 12.16
N ASN A 128 12.49 12.22 12.33
CA ASN A 128 12.50 10.78 12.41
C ASN A 128 12.02 10.32 13.79
N PRO A 129 10.95 9.52 13.92
CA PRO A 129 10.48 9.01 15.20
C PRO A 129 11.53 8.22 16.01
N MET A 130 12.59 7.75 15.34
CA MET A 130 13.72 7.04 15.95
C MET A 130 14.94 7.94 16.23
N TYR A 131 14.87 9.24 15.88
CA TYR A 131 15.96 10.17 16.12
C TYR A 131 16.28 10.27 17.62
N GLY A 132 17.55 10.21 17.98
CA GLY A 132 18.01 10.24 19.36
C GLY A 132 17.67 9.01 20.20
N LYS A 133 17.01 7.98 19.65
CA LYS A 133 16.71 6.73 20.34
C LYS A 133 17.84 5.72 20.08
N PHE A 134 18.66 5.47 21.08
CA PHE A 134 19.76 4.51 21.01
C PHE A 134 19.65 3.50 22.16
N GLY A 135 20.16 2.30 21.93
CA GLY A 135 20.23 1.26 22.96
C GLY A 135 18.85 0.92 23.52
N SER A 136 18.68 1.02 24.82
CA SER A 136 17.45 0.71 25.55
C SER A 136 16.25 1.59 25.19
N LYS A 137 16.47 2.76 24.57
CA LYS A 137 15.40 3.67 24.11
C LYS A 137 14.73 3.20 22.81
N CYS A 138 15.29 2.21 22.11
CA CYS A 138 14.69 1.63 20.95
C CYS A 138 13.55 0.67 21.34
N SER A 139 12.38 0.76 20.67
CA SER A 139 11.21 -0.05 20.99
C SER A 139 11.41 -1.56 20.81
N ASN A 140 12.32 -1.97 19.94
CA ASN A 140 12.69 -3.37 19.68
C ASN A 140 13.97 -3.82 20.38
N SER A 141 14.46 -3.05 21.37
CA SER A 141 15.63 -3.40 22.18
C SER A 141 15.32 -4.63 23.03
N LYS A 142 16.26 -5.57 23.08
CA LYS A 142 16.18 -6.77 23.91
C LYS A 142 17.23 -6.72 24.97
N LYS A 143 16.88 -7.12 26.21
CA LYS A 143 17.80 -7.30 27.30
C LYS A 143 18.78 -8.43 27.00
N VAL A 144 19.99 -8.30 27.49
CA VAL A 144 21.08 -9.26 27.31
C VAL A 144 21.66 -9.60 28.67
N ALA A 145 21.76 -10.88 29.01
CA ALA A 145 22.42 -11.36 30.21
C ALA A 145 23.92 -11.58 29.94
N GLN A 146 24.76 -11.04 30.80
CA GLN A 146 26.20 -11.29 30.83
C GLN A 146 26.49 -12.29 31.93
N CYS A 147 27.12 -13.41 31.59
CA CYS A 147 27.50 -14.45 32.56
C CYS A 147 29.01 -14.70 32.55
N ASP A 148 29.52 -15.19 33.65
CA ASP A 148 30.89 -15.71 33.71
C ASP A 148 31.02 -16.99 32.88
N LYS A 149 32.08 -17.08 32.08
CA LYS A 149 32.29 -18.18 31.16
C LYS A 149 32.60 -19.53 31.84
N ARG A 150 33.17 -19.51 33.05
CA ARG A 150 33.54 -20.73 33.75
C ARG A 150 32.45 -21.21 34.67
N THR A 151 31.86 -20.28 35.46
CA THR A 151 30.87 -20.60 36.49
C THR A 151 29.44 -20.53 35.98
N ASN A 152 29.22 -19.88 34.82
CA ASN A 152 27.92 -19.57 34.24
C ASN A 152 27.06 -18.69 35.17
N GLU A 153 27.62 -18.03 36.15
CA GLU A 153 26.93 -17.15 37.05
C GLU A 153 26.60 -15.83 36.36
N LEU A 154 25.40 -15.29 36.65
CA LEU A 154 24.96 -14.02 36.12
C LEU A 154 25.77 -12.87 36.69
N ILE A 155 26.47 -12.13 35.87
CA ILE A 155 27.24 -10.93 36.28
C ILE A 155 26.36 -9.68 36.18
N LYS A 156 25.68 -9.45 35.03
CA LYS A 156 24.90 -8.24 34.79
C LYS A 156 23.83 -8.47 33.73
N ILE A 157 22.70 -7.77 33.90
CA ILE A 157 21.67 -7.66 32.83
C ILE A 157 21.79 -6.30 32.19
N TRP A 158 21.98 -6.29 30.89
CA TRP A 158 22.08 -5.10 30.05
C TRP A 158 20.72 -4.84 29.36
N ASN A 159 20.37 -3.57 29.20
CA ASN A 159 19.10 -3.21 28.60
C ASN A 159 19.11 -3.33 27.06
N SER A 160 20.31 -3.35 26.46
CA SER A 160 20.46 -3.55 25.00
C SER A 160 21.84 -4.09 24.63
N LEU A 161 21.94 -4.70 23.43
CA LEU A 161 23.23 -5.07 22.83
C LEU A 161 24.16 -3.87 22.65
N SER A 162 23.59 -2.71 22.30
CA SER A 162 24.36 -1.48 22.09
C SER A 162 24.98 -0.95 23.37
N ASP A 163 24.33 -1.17 24.52
CA ASP A 163 24.88 -0.77 25.84
C ASP A 163 26.07 -1.63 26.20
N VAL A 164 25.99 -2.95 25.94
CA VAL A 164 27.14 -3.87 26.11
C VAL A 164 28.34 -3.43 25.26
N THR A 165 28.08 -3.15 23.98
CA THR A 165 29.13 -2.71 23.04
C THR A 165 29.80 -1.42 23.50
N ARG A 166 29.02 -0.47 23.99
CA ARG A 166 29.52 0.84 24.42
C ARG A 166 30.37 0.74 25.69
N GLU A 167 29.95 -0.08 26.67
CA GLU A 167 30.66 -0.20 27.93
C GLU A 167 31.84 -1.18 27.89
N LEU A 168 31.70 -2.29 27.15
CA LEU A 168 32.70 -3.36 27.13
C LEU A 168 33.59 -3.36 25.88
N GLY A 169 33.28 -2.53 24.88
CA GLY A 169 34.02 -2.50 23.61
C GLY A 169 33.84 -3.73 22.72
N ILE A 170 32.94 -4.65 23.07
CA ILE A 170 32.73 -5.91 22.35
C ILE A 170 31.85 -5.65 21.11
N ALA A 171 32.25 -6.17 19.95
CA ALA A 171 31.50 -6.01 18.72
C ALA A 171 30.07 -6.59 18.86
N GLN A 172 29.04 -5.83 18.44
CA GLN A 172 27.64 -6.20 18.53
C GLN A 172 27.34 -7.52 17.81
N SER A 173 28.03 -7.80 16.69
CA SER A 173 27.93 -9.05 15.94
C SER A 173 28.37 -10.25 16.78
N SER A 174 29.45 -10.12 17.57
CA SER A 174 29.95 -11.19 18.44
C SER A 174 28.95 -11.50 19.56
N ILE A 175 28.41 -10.46 20.21
CA ILE A 175 27.38 -10.61 21.23
C ILE A 175 26.12 -11.28 20.66
N SER A 176 25.65 -10.81 19.51
CA SER A 176 24.46 -11.39 18.83
C SER A 176 24.66 -12.89 18.45
N GLN A 177 25.86 -13.27 18.06
CA GLN A 177 26.19 -14.68 17.78
C GLN A 177 26.18 -15.56 19.04
N CYS A 178 26.65 -15.03 20.17
CA CYS A 178 26.55 -15.72 21.45
C CYS A 178 25.11 -15.89 21.91
N CYS A 179 24.29 -14.84 21.87
CA CYS A 179 22.87 -14.91 22.22
C CYS A 179 22.09 -15.90 21.35
N LYS A 180 22.54 -16.18 20.12
CA LYS A 180 21.96 -17.16 19.20
C LYS A 180 22.54 -18.56 19.32
N GLY A 181 23.46 -18.78 20.28
CA GLY A 181 24.16 -20.06 20.46
C GLY A 181 25.15 -20.42 19.35
N LYS A 182 25.45 -19.50 18.43
CA LYS A 182 26.40 -19.72 17.32
C LYS A 182 27.86 -19.56 17.72
N ARG A 183 28.12 -18.98 18.90
CA ARG A 183 29.45 -18.76 19.48
C ARG A 183 29.38 -18.98 21.00
N LYS A 184 30.40 -19.63 21.56
CA LYS A 184 30.42 -19.96 22.98
C LYS A 184 30.69 -18.74 23.89
N SER A 185 31.36 -17.71 23.39
CA SER A 185 31.64 -16.49 24.15
C SER A 185 31.82 -15.31 23.19
N ALA A 186 31.47 -14.11 23.64
CA ALA A 186 31.63 -12.88 22.86
C ALA A 186 33.06 -12.30 22.98
N ASP A 187 33.76 -12.60 24.04
CA ASP A 187 35.15 -12.23 24.32
C ASP A 187 35.81 -13.26 25.27
N THR A 188 37.12 -13.11 25.51
CA THR A 188 37.91 -13.99 26.40
C THR A 188 37.44 -13.91 27.83
N GLY A 189 36.42 -14.64 28.21
CA GLY A 189 35.96 -14.75 29.59
C GLY A 189 34.50 -14.42 29.87
N LEU A 190 33.74 -13.96 28.85
CA LEU A 190 32.34 -13.59 29.01
C LEU A 190 31.41 -14.40 28.06
N CYS A 191 30.36 -15.01 28.60
CA CYS A 191 29.19 -15.47 27.89
C CYS A 191 28.11 -14.39 27.91
N VAL A 192 27.24 -14.35 26.90
CA VAL A 192 26.13 -13.39 26.81
C VAL A 192 24.87 -14.14 26.48
#